data_c8e79f7c71cdc1efc99bf9acda282ebe
#
_entry.id   c8e79f7c71cdc1efc99bf9acda282ebe
#
_cell.length_a   1.000
_cell.length_b   1.000
_cell.length_c   1.000
_cell.angle_alpha   90.00
_cell.angle_beta   90.00
_cell.angle_gamma   90.00
#
_symmetry.space_group_name_H-M   'P 1'
#
loop_
_entity.id
_entity.type
_entity.pdbx_description
1 polymer ?
#
loop_
_entity_poly.entity_id
_entity_poly.type
_entity_poly.pdbx_seq_one_letter_code
_entity_poly.pdbx_strand_id
1 'polypeptide(L)'
;MQPLLPPDRHHLRAAEGWLELGNDREAAAELERIAPEFSGHPDVLEARWHLGARAKQWDRCVAIANAVLERDPQRPTAWIHRSFALHEARRTQEAFDQLLPVANRFPAVWTIPYNLACYCAQLGRLEESRTWLQRALVLDEPTVKQAAAHDPDLKPLRESLGGALWPIVE
;
A
#
# COMPACT_ATOMS: atom_id res chain seq x y z
N MET A 1 14.85 -6.45 -16.74
CA MET A 1 13.86 -5.48 -17.23
C MET A 1 14.57 -4.36 -17.97
N GLN A 2 14.02 -3.90 -19.09
CA GLN A 2 14.61 -2.80 -19.86
C GLN A 2 14.37 -1.48 -19.11
N PRO A 3 15.41 -0.64 -18.88
CA PRO A 3 15.24 0.63 -18.20
C PRO A 3 14.45 1.62 -19.07
N LEU A 4 13.67 2.49 -18.45
CA LEU A 4 13.01 3.60 -19.13
C LEU A 4 14.05 4.54 -19.72
N LEU A 5 13.94 4.81 -21.02
CA LEU A 5 14.80 5.74 -21.75
C LEU A 5 14.41 7.20 -21.45
N PRO A 6 15.29 8.20 -21.75
CA PRO A 6 15.08 9.58 -21.35
C PRO A 6 13.71 10.19 -21.62
N PRO A 7 13.03 10.11 -22.78
CA PRO A 7 11.74 10.75 -22.93
C PRO A 7 10.71 10.14 -21.96
N ASP A 8 10.59 8.82 -21.88
CA ASP A 8 9.61 8.16 -21.02
C ASP A 8 9.91 8.33 -19.54
N ARG A 9 11.21 8.31 -19.17
CA ARG A 9 11.63 8.58 -17.79
C ARG A 9 11.31 10.01 -17.36
N HIS A 10 11.38 11.00 -18.25
CA HIS A 10 11.00 12.38 -17.94
C HIS A 10 9.49 12.49 -17.74
N HIS A 11 8.68 11.84 -18.56
CA HIS A 11 7.22 11.80 -18.41
C HIS A 11 6.81 11.13 -17.10
N LEU A 12 7.46 10.00 -16.73
CA LEU A 12 7.18 9.34 -15.46
C LEU A 12 7.50 10.27 -14.28
N ARG A 13 8.67 10.90 -14.24
CA ARG A 13 9.03 11.84 -13.16
C ARG A 13 8.10 13.04 -13.08
N ALA A 14 7.67 13.57 -14.22
CA ALA A 14 6.69 14.65 -14.25
C ALA A 14 5.34 14.20 -13.67
N ALA A 15 4.89 12.99 -14.03
CA ALA A 15 3.67 12.40 -13.48
C ALA A 15 3.74 12.21 -11.96
N GLU A 16 4.86 11.70 -11.44
CA GLU A 16 5.11 11.55 -10.00
C GLU A 16 5.06 12.92 -9.30
N GLY A 17 5.73 13.94 -9.85
CA GLY A 17 5.67 15.29 -9.30
C GLY A 17 4.26 15.89 -9.30
N TRP A 18 3.46 15.67 -10.35
CA TRP A 18 2.06 16.10 -10.39
C TRP A 18 1.20 15.35 -9.36
N LEU A 19 1.44 14.06 -9.14
CA LEU A 19 0.77 13.29 -8.08
C LEU A 19 1.08 13.87 -6.70
N GLU A 20 2.33 14.21 -6.39
CA GLU A 20 2.71 14.85 -5.12
C GLU A 20 2.01 16.21 -4.93
N LEU A 21 1.85 16.98 -6.00
CA LEU A 21 1.13 18.26 -5.99
C LEU A 21 -0.40 18.12 -5.98
N GLY A 22 -0.92 16.88 -6.07
CA GLY A 22 -2.37 16.64 -6.10
C GLY A 22 -3.05 16.94 -7.43
N ASN A 23 -2.29 17.07 -8.52
CA ASN A 23 -2.80 17.37 -9.86
C ASN A 23 -2.92 16.09 -10.70
N ASP A 24 -3.98 15.32 -10.44
CA ASP A 24 -4.24 14.03 -11.07
C ASP A 24 -4.41 14.12 -12.59
N ARG A 25 -4.92 15.25 -13.09
CA ARG A 25 -5.12 15.48 -14.52
C ARG A 25 -3.80 15.57 -15.27
N GLU A 26 -2.88 16.38 -14.77
CA GLU A 26 -1.58 16.53 -15.42
C GLU A 26 -0.73 15.26 -15.24
N ALA A 27 -0.83 14.58 -14.10
CA ALA A 27 -0.20 13.29 -13.89
C ALA A 27 -0.67 12.25 -14.92
N ALA A 28 -1.98 12.15 -15.17
CA ALA A 28 -2.54 11.26 -16.19
C ALA A 28 -2.03 11.64 -17.58
N ALA A 29 -2.03 12.93 -17.94
CA ALA A 29 -1.56 13.40 -19.24
C ALA A 29 -0.08 13.05 -19.50
N GLU A 30 0.77 13.14 -18.47
CA GLU A 30 2.18 12.72 -18.59
C GLU A 30 2.31 11.21 -18.78
N LEU A 31 1.53 10.39 -18.06
CA LEU A 31 1.55 8.94 -18.22
C LEU A 31 1.03 8.46 -19.60
N GLU A 32 0.19 9.23 -20.26
CA GLU A 32 -0.29 8.93 -21.62
C GLU A 32 0.78 9.21 -22.69
N ARG A 33 1.80 10.03 -22.41
CA ARG A 33 2.92 10.31 -23.31
C ARG A 33 3.99 9.22 -23.29
N ILE A 34 3.96 8.33 -22.29
CA ILE A 34 4.88 7.21 -22.21
C ILE A 34 4.61 6.23 -23.36
N ALA A 35 5.67 5.83 -24.06
CA ALA A 35 5.56 4.95 -25.19
C ALA A 35 4.86 3.62 -24.82
N PRO A 36 4.02 3.07 -25.72
CA PRO A 36 3.20 1.88 -25.44
C PRO A 36 4.01 0.66 -24.96
N GLU A 37 5.22 0.48 -25.44
CA GLU A 37 6.13 -0.60 -25.05
C GLU A 37 6.51 -0.53 -23.55
N PHE A 38 6.50 0.66 -22.94
CA PHE A 38 6.78 0.86 -21.52
C PHE A 38 5.51 0.97 -20.64
N SER A 39 4.34 0.88 -21.24
CA SER A 39 3.06 0.98 -20.52
C SER A 39 2.92 -0.06 -19.39
N GLY A 40 3.59 -1.20 -19.51
CA GLY A 40 3.66 -2.26 -18.51
C GLY A 40 4.89 -2.22 -17.61
N HIS A 41 5.74 -1.17 -17.69
CA HIS A 41 6.88 -1.04 -16.80
C HIS A 41 6.39 -0.87 -15.34
N PRO A 42 6.95 -1.58 -14.34
CA PRO A 42 6.49 -1.53 -12.95
C PRO A 42 6.35 -0.13 -12.38
N ASP A 43 7.30 0.76 -12.64
CA ASP A 43 7.24 2.13 -12.12
C ASP A 43 6.11 2.94 -12.78
N VAL A 44 5.83 2.72 -14.06
CA VAL A 44 4.70 3.34 -14.78
C VAL A 44 3.37 2.80 -14.23
N LEU A 45 3.29 1.48 -13.98
CA LEU A 45 2.13 0.85 -13.37
C LEU A 45 1.91 1.37 -11.95
N GLU A 46 2.97 1.59 -11.17
CA GLU A 46 2.88 2.13 -9.82
C GLU A 46 2.31 3.56 -9.82
N ALA A 47 2.78 4.44 -10.71
CA ALA A 47 2.20 5.77 -10.88
C ALA A 47 0.71 5.71 -11.30
N ARG A 48 0.34 4.79 -12.19
CA ARG A 48 -1.07 4.55 -12.56
C ARG A 48 -1.90 3.98 -11.42
N TRP A 49 -1.29 3.18 -10.55
CA TRP A 49 -1.94 2.69 -9.34
C TRP A 49 -2.31 3.85 -8.42
N HIS A 50 -1.40 4.80 -8.18
CA HIS A 50 -1.66 5.99 -7.36
C HIS A 50 -2.81 6.83 -7.91
N LEU A 51 -2.89 7.06 -9.23
CA LEU A 51 -4.03 7.71 -9.85
C LEU A 51 -5.34 6.95 -9.63
N GLY A 52 -5.32 5.64 -9.80
CA GLY A 52 -6.49 4.79 -9.56
C GLY A 52 -6.96 4.83 -8.11
N ALA A 53 -6.02 4.82 -7.15
CA ALA A 53 -6.31 4.89 -5.73
C ALA A 53 -6.95 6.24 -5.34
N ARG A 54 -6.44 7.36 -5.86
CA ARG A 54 -7.04 8.69 -5.66
C ARG A 54 -8.45 8.77 -6.23
N ALA A 55 -8.70 8.11 -7.37
CA ALA A 55 -10.02 7.99 -7.98
C ALA A 55 -10.88 6.88 -7.35
N LYS A 56 -10.40 6.18 -6.30
CA LYS A 56 -11.07 5.05 -5.63
C LYS A 56 -11.46 3.90 -6.59
N GLN A 57 -10.68 3.70 -7.65
CA GLN A 57 -10.89 2.63 -8.64
C GLN A 57 -10.23 1.32 -8.16
N TRP A 58 -10.72 0.77 -7.05
CA TRP A 58 -10.03 -0.27 -6.30
C TRP A 58 -9.81 -1.56 -7.09
N ASP A 59 -10.79 -2.03 -7.87
CA ASP A 59 -10.61 -3.23 -8.72
C ASP A 59 -9.54 -3.01 -9.79
N ARG A 60 -9.47 -1.81 -10.35
CA ARG A 60 -8.39 -1.42 -11.27
C ARG A 60 -7.03 -1.42 -10.56
N CYS A 61 -6.96 -0.91 -9.33
CA CYS A 61 -5.75 -0.93 -8.50
C CYS A 61 -5.28 -2.35 -8.22
N VAL A 62 -6.19 -3.29 -7.93
CA VAL A 62 -5.87 -4.71 -7.77
C VAL A 62 -5.28 -5.29 -9.06
N ALA A 63 -5.90 -5.02 -10.21
CA ALA A 63 -5.40 -5.48 -11.51
C ALA A 63 -4.01 -4.93 -11.83
N ILE A 64 -3.78 -3.63 -11.57
CA ILE A 64 -2.46 -3.00 -11.76
C ILE A 64 -1.41 -3.63 -10.85
N ALA A 65 -1.71 -3.81 -9.56
CA ALA A 65 -0.77 -4.42 -8.63
C ALA A 65 -0.41 -5.88 -9.02
N ASN A 66 -1.39 -6.66 -9.50
CA ASN A 66 -1.12 -7.99 -10.06
C ASN A 66 -0.17 -7.93 -11.27
N ALA A 67 -0.39 -6.99 -12.19
CA ALA A 67 0.48 -6.81 -13.35
C ALA A 67 1.91 -6.40 -12.96
N VAL A 68 2.10 -5.67 -11.86
CA VAL A 68 3.44 -5.41 -11.28
C VAL A 68 4.04 -6.69 -10.73
N LEU A 69 3.29 -7.47 -9.95
CA LEU A 69 3.76 -8.70 -9.31
C LEU A 69 4.14 -9.80 -10.31
N GLU A 70 3.47 -9.86 -11.47
CA GLU A 70 3.84 -10.77 -12.56
C GLU A 70 5.23 -10.47 -13.13
N ARG A 71 5.65 -9.20 -13.11
CA ARG A 71 6.93 -8.73 -13.66
C ARG A 71 8.03 -8.64 -12.61
N ASP A 72 7.67 -8.20 -11.41
CA ASP A 72 8.58 -7.97 -10.29
C ASP A 72 7.95 -8.46 -8.97
N PRO A 73 7.94 -9.79 -8.75
CA PRO A 73 7.40 -10.36 -7.52
C PRO A 73 8.24 -10.04 -6.27
N GLN A 74 9.44 -9.45 -6.45
CA GLN A 74 10.31 -9.03 -5.33
C GLN A 74 10.04 -7.60 -4.86
N ARG A 75 9.11 -6.89 -5.48
CA ARG A 75 8.73 -5.52 -5.10
C ARG A 75 7.70 -5.54 -3.95
N PRO A 76 8.09 -5.20 -2.72
CA PRO A 76 7.17 -5.27 -1.57
C PRO A 76 5.99 -4.30 -1.70
N THR A 77 6.19 -3.12 -2.33
CA THR A 77 5.13 -2.13 -2.55
C THR A 77 3.96 -2.70 -3.35
N ALA A 78 4.21 -3.57 -4.33
CA ALA A 78 3.14 -4.15 -5.13
C ALA A 78 2.24 -5.11 -4.32
N TRP A 79 2.80 -5.86 -3.37
CA TRP A 79 2.04 -6.69 -2.43
C TRP A 79 1.18 -5.84 -1.49
N ILE A 80 1.77 -4.76 -0.97
CA ILE A 80 1.11 -3.78 -0.10
C ILE A 80 -0.04 -3.11 -0.87
N HIS A 81 0.23 -2.61 -2.06
CA HIS A 81 -0.75 -1.94 -2.93
C HIS A 81 -1.92 -2.85 -3.29
N ARG A 82 -1.65 -4.14 -3.59
CA ARG A 82 -2.71 -5.11 -3.87
C ARG A 82 -3.60 -5.32 -2.66
N SER A 83 -3.01 -5.61 -1.50
CA SER A 83 -3.77 -5.87 -0.28
C SER A 83 -4.56 -4.64 0.18
N PHE A 84 -3.98 -3.45 0.08
CA PHE A 84 -4.65 -2.20 0.39
C PHE A 84 -5.88 -1.99 -0.52
N ALA A 85 -5.71 -2.15 -1.83
CA ALA A 85 -6.83 -2.00 -2.77
C ALA A 85 -7.95 -3.04 -2.54
N LEU A 86 -7.60 -4.28 -2.17
CA LEU A 86 -8.58 -5.30 -1.76
C LEU A 86 -9.35 -4.88 -0.51
N HIS A 87 -8.65 -4.36 0.49
CA HIS A 87 -9.27 -3.89 1.73
C HIS A 87 -10.24 -2.73 1.46
N GLU A 88 -9.82 -1.74 0.71
CA GLU A 88 -10.65 -0.60 0.31
C GLU A 88 -11.87 -1.02 -0.55
N ALA A 89 -11.73 -2.10 -1.33
CA ALA A 89 -12.83 -2.74 -2.05
C ALA A 89 -13.77 -3.58 -1.15
N ARG A 90 -13.62 -3.50 0.19
CA ARG A 90 -14.38 -4.29 1.17
C ARG A 90 -14.11 -5.80 1.12
N ARG A 91 -12.96 -6.20 0.64
CA ARG A 91 -12.47 -7.59 0.56
C ARG A 91 -11.36 -7.82 1.59
N THR A 92 -11.60 -7.39 2.84
CA THR A 92 -10.58 -7.35 3.91
C THR A 92 -10.01 -8.73 4.24
N GLN A 93 -10.85 -9.79 4.25
CA GLN A 93 -10.35 -11.14 4.49
C GLN A 93 -9.36 -11.57 3.40
N GLU A 94 -9.68 -11.30 2.15
CA GLU A 94 -8.80 -11.61 1.02
C GLU A 94 -7.51 -10.78 1.06
N ALA A 95 -7.59 -9.51 1.44
CA ALA A 95 -6.42 -8.65 1.67
C ALA A 95 -5.47 -9.27 2.70
N PHE A 96 -6.02 -9.74 3.82
CA PHE A 96 -5.26 -10.42 4.87
C PHE A 96 -4.62 -11.72 4.34
N ASP A 97 -5.40 -12.60 3.72
CA ASP A 97 -4.94 -13.91 3.25
C ASP A 97 -3.81 -13.79 2.21
N GLN A 98 -3.88 -12.75 1.36
CA GLN A 98 -2.88 -12.50 0.33
C GLN A 98 -1.62 -11.79 0.85
N LEU A 99 -1.72 -11.00 1.94
CA LEU A 99 -0.57 -10.29 2.51
C LEU A 99 0.17 -11.13 3.57
N LEU A 100 -0.52 -12.00 4.29
CA LEU A 100 0.05 -12.81 5.37
C LEU A 100 1.32 -13.58 4.98
N PRO A 101 1.37 -14.32 3.85
CA PRO A 101 2.57 -15.06 3.44
C PRO A 101 3.77 -14.14 3.14
N VAL A 102 3.49 -12.87 2.86
CA VAL A 102 4.50 -11.87 2.44
C VAL A 102 5.28 -11.32 3.63
N ALA A 103 4.71 -11.36 4.84
CA ALA A 103 5.33 -10.83 6.06
C ALA A 103 6.70 -11.46 6.39
N ASN A 104 6.89 -12.74 6.08
CA ASN A 104 8.17 -13.41 6.28
C ASN A 104 9.14 -13.22 5.09
N ARG A 105 8.62 -12.86 3.92
CA ARG A 105 9.43 -12.59 2.73
C ARG A 105 10.14 -11.24 2.79
N PHE A 106 9.49 -10.25 3.40
CA PHE A 106 10.01 -8.89 3.55
C PHE A 106 9.99 -8.45 5.02
N PRO A 107 10.80 -9.08 5.88
CA PRO A 107 10.71 -8.90 7.34
C PRO A 107 11.07 -7.51 7.85
N ALA A 108 11.74 -6.68 7.02
CA ALA A 108 12.13 -5.31 7.38
C ALA A 108 11.12 -4.24 6.94
N VAL A 109 10.03 -4.61 6.27
CA VAL A 109 9.04 -3.66 5.74
C VAL A 109 7.89 -3.51 6.74
N TRP A 110 7.95 -2.48 7.59
CA TRP A 110 6.99 -2.22 8.67
C TRP A 110 5.53 -2.10 8.21
N THR A 111 5.30 -1.62 6.99
CA THR A 111 3.94 -1.43 6.43
C THR A 111 3.19 -2.76 6.28
N ILE A 112 3.89 -3.87 6.09
CA ILE A 112 3.26 -5.18 5.95
C ILE A 112 2.60 -5.61 7.27
N PRO A 113 3.31 -5.74 8.42
CA PRO A 113 2.66 -6.06 9.68
C PRO A 113 1.67 -4.97 10.12
N TYR A 114 1.89 -3.71 9.77
CA TYR A 114 0.94 -2.63 10.04
C TYR A 114 -0.41 -2.88 9.34
N ASN A 115 -0.41 -3.14 8.02
CA ASN A 115 -1.63 -3.42 7.28
C ASN A 115 -2.32 -4.71 7.78
N LEU A 116 -1.56 -5.74 8.12
CA LEU A 116 -2.12 -6.96 8.73
C LEU A 116 -2.83 -6.63 10.06
N ALA A 117 -2.28 -5.72 10.88
CA ALA A 117 -2.93 -5.26 12.10
C ALA A 117 -4.26 -4.56 11.81
N CYS A 118 -4.29 -3.66 10.82
CA CYS A 118 -5.51 -2.98 10.38
C CYS A 118 -6.58 -3.99 9.91
N TYR A 119 -6.19 -4.94 9.07
CA TYR A 119 -7.13 -5.95 8.57
C TYR A 119 -7.66 -6.84 9.68
N CYS A 120 -6.81 -7.27 10.62
CA CYS A 120 -7.26 -8.02 11.80
C CYS A 120 -8.25 -7.22 12.66
N ALA A 121 -8.00 -5.92 12.90
CA ALA A 121 -8.90 -5.07 13.65
C ALA A 121 -10.27 -4.96 12.97
N GLN A 122 -10.30 -4.77 11.66
CA GLN A 122 -11.53 -4.70 10.86
C GLN A 122 -12.28 -6.04 10.78
N LEU A 123 -11.58 -7.16 10.94
CA LEU A 123 -12.15 -8.51 11.02
C LEU A 123 -12.57 -8.93 12.45
N GLY A 124 -12.40 -8.04 13.45
CA GLY A 124 -12.70 -8.33 14.85
C GLY A 124 -11.67 -9.22 15.55
N ARG A 125 -10.51 -9.50 14.94
CA ARG A 125 -9.43 -10.32 15.49
C ARG A 125 -8.46 -9.46 16.30
N LEU A 126 -8.93 -8.90 17.43
CA LEU A 126 -8.23 -7.83 18.13
C LEU A 126 -6.88 -8.25 18.73
N GLU A 127 -6.76 -9.46 19.29
CA GLU A 127 -5.49 -9.96 19.83
C GLU A 127 -4.45 -10.19 18.73
N GLU A 128 -4.89 -10.70 17.58
CA GLU A 128 -4.01 -10.85 16.41
C GLU A 128 -3.59 -9.49 15.85
N SER A 129 -4.51 -8.53 15.79
CA SER A 129 -4.24 -7.14 15.42
C SER A 129 -3.17 -6.52 16.32
N ARG A 130 -3.28 -6.70 17.63
CA ARG A 130 -2.29 -6.25 18.61
C ARG A 130 -0.90 -6.83 18.33
N THR A 131 -0.85 -8.14 18.09
CA THR A 131 0.41 -8.83 17.80
C THR A 131 1.07 -8.30 16.54
N TRP A 132 0.32 -8.08 15.47
CA TRP A 132 0.85 -7.52 14.23
C TRP A 132 1.31 -6.07 14.39
N LEU A 133 0.56 -5.26 15.14
CA LEU A 133 0.93 -3.87 15.40
C LEU A 133 2.23 -3.78 16.21
N GLN A 134 2.43 -4.66 17.20
CA GLN A 134 3.69 -4.74 17.93
C GLN A 134 4.87 -5.07 17.02
N ARG A 135 4.70 -5.98 16.05
CA ARG A 135 5.75 -6.28 15.06
C ARG A 135 6.09 -5.05 14.21
N ALA A 136 5.09 -4.27 13.81
CA ALA A 136 5.34 -3.03 13.07
C ALA A 136 6.09 -2.00 13.91
N LEU A 137 5.72 -1.83 15.18
CA LEU A 137 6.39 -0.92 16.14
C LEU A 137 7.87 -1.26 16.36
N VAL A 138 8.21 -2.55 16.43
CA VAL A 138 9.62 -2.98 16.54
C VAL A 138 10.45 -2.58 15.32
N LEU A 139 9.84 -2.49 14.15
CA LEU A 139 10.52 -2.14 12.90
C LEU A 139 10.70 -0.64 12.70
N ASP A 140 9.68 0.16 13.02
CA ASP A 140 9.72 1.62 12.89
C ASP A 140 8.72 2.27 13.87
N GLU A 141 9.11 2.40 15.13
CA GLU A 141 8.24 2.89 16.18
C GLU A 141 7.70 4.31 15.91
N PRO A 142 8.53 5.32 15.55
CA PRO A 142 8.03 6.69 15.33
C PRO A 142 7.00 6.77 14.22
N THR A 143 7.28 6.15 13.07
CA THR A 143 6.39 6.18 11.91
C THR A 143 5.11 5.42 12.19
N VAL A 144 5.17 4.25 12.80
CA VAL A 144 4.00 3.44 13.16
C VAL A 144 3.13 4.15 14.19
N LYS A 145 3.71 4.77 15.22
CA LYS A 145 2.96 5.57 16.19
C LYS A 145 2.19 6.72 15.54
N GLN A 146 2.86 7.44 14.65
CA GLN A 146 2.24 8.55 13.92
C GLN A 146 1.10 8.05 13.02
N ALA A 147 1.32 6.99 12.25
CA ALA A 147 0.29 6.40 11.38
C ALA A 147 -0.91 5.89 12.19
N ALA A 148 -0.65 5.15 13.27
CA ALA A 148 -1.69 4.51 14.07
C ALA A 148 -2.53 5.48 14.91
N ALA A 149 -2.04 6.70 15.20
CA ALA A 149 -2.71 7.65 16.09
C ALA A 149 -4.15 7.98 15.66
N HIS A 150 -4.38 8.09 14.36
CA HIS A 150 -5.67 8.52 13.81
C HIS A 150 -6.24 7.55 12.76
N ASP A 151 -5.61 6.38 12.57
CA ASP A 151 -6.05 5.41 11.58
C ASP A 151 -7.43 4.86 11.94
N PRO A 152 -8.45 5.04 11.08
CA PRO A 152 -9.80 4.57 11.34
C PRO A 152 -9.87 3.03 11.38
N ASP A 153 -8.98 2.32 10.68
CA ASP A 153 -8.99 0.86 10.63
C ASP A 153 -8.57 0.24 11.97
N LEU A 154 -7.76 0.96 12.75
CA LEU A 154 -7.36 0.54 14.09
C LEU A 154 -8.32 1.01 15.19
N LYS A 155 -9.41 1.70 14.85
CA LYS A 155 -10.39 2.16 15.83
C LYS A 155 -10.94 1.02 16.70
N PRO A 156 -11.33 -0.17 16.18
CA PRO A 156 -11.82 -1.28 17.01
C PRO A 156 -10.78 -1.73 18.05
N LEU A 157 -9.50 -1.76 17.66
CA LEU A 157 -8.42 -2.11 18.58
C LEU A 157 -8.25 -1.04 19.67
N ARG A 158 -8.24 0.25 19.30
CA ARG A 158 -8.14 1.36 20.27
C ARG A 158 -9.26 1.33 21.31
N GLU A 159 -10.49 1.11 20.87
CA GLU A 159 -11.66 1.04 21.75
C GLU A 159 -11.58 -0.14 22.71
N SER A 160 -11.09 -1.30 22.28
CA SER A 160 -10.91 -2.47 23.12
C SER A 160 -9.88 -2.27 24.23
N LEU A 161 -8.91 -1.39 24.01
CA LEU A 161 -7.84 -1.06 24.98
C LEU A 161 -8.23 0.09 25.94
N GLY A 162 -9.47 0.60 25.88
CA GLY A 162 -9.96 1.65 26.77
C GLY A 162 -9.26 3.01 26.60
N GLY A 163 -8.59 3.25 25.48
CA GLY A 163 -7.90 4.50 25.17
C GLY A 163 -6.62 4.76 25.99
N ALA A 164 -6.35 3.97 27.01
CA ALA A 164 -5.26 4.23 27.99
C ALA A 164 -3.88 3.70 27.54
N LEU A 165 -3.81 2.85 26.52
CA LEU A 165 -2.59 2.18 26.08
C LEU A 165 -2.40 2.28 24.58
N TRP A 166 -2.45 3.48 24.06
CA TRP A 166 -2.21 3.70 22.66
C TRP A 166 -1.01 4.61 22.40
N PRO A 167 -0.05 4.16 21.59
CA PRO A 167 0.21 2.79 21.14
C PRO A 167 0.97 1.99 22.19
N ILE A 168 0.62 0.75 22.31
CA ILE A 168 1.19 -0.21 23.25
C ILE A 168 2.70 -0.18 23.24
N VAL A 169 3.28 0.31 24.34
CA VAL A 169 4.69 0.12 24.66
C VAL A 169 4.74 -0.27 26.12
N GLU A 170 4.92 -1.55 26.38
CA GLU A 170 5.74 -2.14 27.40
C GLU A 170 6.16 -3.52 26.95
#